data_42615b730d435668f4742410d4052b55
#
_entry.id   42615b730d435668f4742410d4052b55
#
_cell.length_a   1.000
_cell.length_b   1.000
_cell.length_c   1.000
_cell.angle_alpha   90.00
_cell.angle_beta   90.00
_cell.angle_gamma   90.00
#
_symmetry.space_group_name_H-M   'P 1'
#
loop_
_entity.id
_entity.type
_entity.pdbx_description
1 polymer ?
#
loop_
_entity_poly.entity_id
_entity_poly.type
_entity_poly.pdbx_seq_one_letter_code
_entity_poly.pdbx_strand_id
1 'polypeptide(L)'
;MKNSDTVKELIYQISDGNPDAFGKFYDLYFHKVYQFTGYFIKSDKVCEEIVSDVFLTLWITREKLIEIENLEAFIYTITKNKSYNYLNKVARDPDFTSDFPIDIMGDIDSPEEIILTEELKQVIKSSIDELPERCKLIFLMSREEGLRYQDIAQILSISEKTVNAQIVTALKKLHVVLKKYLTILI
;
A
#
# COMPACT_ATOMS: atom_id res chain seq x y z
N MET A 1 10.38 16.36 9.30
CA MET A 1 11.76 16.27 9.79
C MET A 1 11.90 15.44 11.06
N LYS A 2 11.10 15.62 12.14
CA LYS A 2 11.24 14.81 13.37
C LYS A 2 11.06 13.29 13.21
N ASN A 3 10.20 12.81 12.32
CA ASN A 3 9.93 11.37 12.15
C ASN A 3 11.08 10.59 11.48
N SER A 4 11.78 11.21 10.54
CA SER A 4 12.88 10.55 9.81
C SER A 4 14.09 10.25 10.71
N ASP A 5 14.41 11.16 11.64
CA ASP A 5 15.56 10.98 12.54
C ASP A 5 15.25 9.91 13.60
N THR A 6 13.97 9.85 14.05
CA THR A 6 13.50 8.80 14.96
C THR A 6 13.55 7.41 14.33
N VAL A 7 13.16 7.28 13.06
CA VAL A 7 13.21 5.99 12.36
C VAL A 7 14.64 5.52 12.13
N LYS A 8 15.55 6.42 11.77
CA LYS A 8 16.98 6.07 11.63
C LYS A 8 17.60 5.57 12.93
N GLU A 9 17.27 6.22 14.03
CA GLU A 9 17.72 5.78 15.36
C GLU A 9 17.17 4.41 15.71
N LEU A 10 15.88 4.15 15.45
CA LEU A 10 15.30 2.82 15.65
C LEU A 10 16.00 1.76 14.81
N ILE A 11 16.27 2.03 13.53
CA ILE A 11 16.95 1.08 12.64
C ILE A 11 18.35 0.77 13.14
N TYR A 12 19.08 1.76 13.66
CA TYR A 12 20.39 1.53 14.25
C TYR A 12 20.32 0.59 15.45
N GLN A 13 19.38 0.82 16.37
CA GLN A 13 19.17 -0.06 17.53
C GLN A 13 18.68 -1.46 17.13
N ILE A 14 17.86 -1.55 16.09
CA ILE A 14 17.37 -2.82 15.56
C ILE A 14 18.50 -3.62 14.93
N SER A 15 19.41 -2.97 14.21
CA SER A 15 20.56 -3.66 13.63
C SER A 15 21.47 -4.31 14.70
N ASP A 16 21.55 -3.71 15.87
CA ASP A 16 22.25 -4.26 17.06
C ASP A 16 21.43 -5.34 17.81
N GLY A 17 20.22 -5.64 17.31
CA GLY A 17 19.37 -6.70 17.87
C GLY A 17 18.50 -6.26 19.05
N ASN A 18 18.21 -4.98 19.22
CA ASN A 18 17.34 -4.47 20.28
C ASN A 18 15.86 -4.79 20.00
N PRO A 19 15.19 -5.67 20.79
CA PRO A 19 13.81 -6.06 20.56
C PRO A 19 12.81 -4.94 20.90
N ASP A 20 13.11 -4.05 21.86
CA ASP A 20 12.22 -2.95 22.24
C ASP A 20 12.16 -1.89 21.13
N ALA A 21 13.30 -1.63 20.46
CA ALA A 21 13.34 -0.77 19.31
C ALA A 21 12.53 -1.37 18.13
N PHE A 22 12.62 -2.69 17.97
CA PHE A 22 11.82 -3.39 16.95
C PHE A 22 10.33 -3.35 17.26
N GLY A 23 9.92 -3.48 18.53
CA GLY A 23 8.53 -3.31 18.94
C GLY A 23 7.97 -1.94 18.56
N LYS A 24 8.72 -0.86 18.84
CA LYS A 24 8.33 0.51 18.45
C LYS A 24 8.25 0.68 16.93
N PHE A 25 9.18 0.05 16.22
CA PHE A 25 9.17 0.04 14.76
C PHE A 25 7.96 -0.73 14.20
N TYR A 26 7.62 -1.86 14.81
CA TYR A 26 6.43 -2.63 14.48
C TYR A 26 5.16 -1.78 14.62
N ASP A 27 4.96 -1.12 15.76
CA ASP A 27 3.80 -0.27 16.02
C ASP A 27 3.68 0.88 14.98
N LEU A 28 4.82 1.44 14.57
CA LEU A 28 4.88 2.53 13.61
C LEU A 28 4.48 2.11 12.18
N TYR A 29 4.83 0.88 11.79
CA TYR A 29 4.67 0.41 10.41
C TYR A 29 3.56 -0.63 10.23
N PHE A 30 3.05 -1.23 11.29
CA PHE A 30 2.05 -2.31 11.22
C PHE A 30 0.84 -1.91 10.38
N HIS A 31 0.22 -0.79 10.67
CA HIS A 31 -0.99 -0.35 9.97
C HIS A 31 -0.73 -0.10 8.48
N LYS A 32 0.38 0.54 8.13
CA LYS A 32 0.78 0.77 6.74
C LYS A 32 0.99 -0.54 5.97
N VAL A 33 1.72 -1.48 6.58
CA VAL A 33 2.00 -2.79 5.96
C VAL A 33 0.71 -3.60 5.81
N TYR A 34 -0.17 -3.55 6.81
CA TYR A 34 -1.47 -4.23 6.77
C TYR A 34 -2.37 -3.66 5.66
N GLN A 35 -2.52 -2.34 5.61
CA GLN A 35 -3.29 -1.65 4.58
C GLN A 35 -2.74 -1.94 3.17
N PHE A 36 -1.43 -1.87 3.01
CA PHE A 36 -0.80 -2.17 1.73
C PHE A 36 -0.96 -3.65 1.33
N THR A 37 -0.94 -4.58 2.29
CA THR A 37 -1.25 -5.99 2.05
C THR A 37 -2.69 -6.16 1.55
N GLY A 38 -3.63 -5.40 2.12
CA GLY A 38 -5.05 -5.36 1.72
C GLY A 38 -5.28 -4.95 0.26
N TYR A 39 -4.31 -4.28 -0.39
CA TYR A 39 -4.39 -4.02 -1.84
C TYR A 39 -4.27 -5.28 -2.70
N PHE A 40 -3.79 -6.39 -2.14
CA PHE A 40 -3.59 -7.66 -2.84
C PHE A 40 -4.45 -8.79 -2.27
N ILE A 41 -4.75 -8.76 -0.99
CA ILE A 41 -5.33 -9.86 -0.23
C ILE A 41 -6.61 -9.41 0.46
N LYS A 42 -7.72 -10.15 0.26
CA LYS A 42 -9.02 -9.83 0.87
C LYS A 42 -9.23 -10.42 2.26
N SER A 43 -8.56 -11.53 2.57
CA SER A 43 -8.75 -12.24 3.83
C SER A 43 -7.91 -11.58 4.92
N ASP A 44 -8.56 -11.03 5.94
CA ASP A 44 -7.90 -10.41 7.09
C ASP A 44 -6.90 -11.35 7.74
N LYS A 45 -7.28 -12.61 7.92
CA LYS A 45 -6.38 -13.64 8.47
C LYS A 45 -5.10 -13.80 7.64
N VAL A 46 -5.23 -13.81 6.31
CA VAL A 46 -4.08 -13.93 5.41
C VAL A 46 -3.27 -12.64 5.40
N CYS A 47 -3.92 -11.47 5.50
CA CYS A 47 -3.22 -10.21 5.67
C CYS A 47 -2.35 -10.22 6.93
N GLU A 48 -2.87 -10.67 8.08
CA GLU A 48 -2.13 -10.78 9.32
C GLU A 48 -0.93 -11.76 9.21
N GLU A 49 -1.12 -12.90 8.54
CA GLU A 49 -0.05 -13.86 8.28
C GLU A 49 1.06 -13.24 7.42
N ILE A 50 0.71 -12.53 6.33
CA ILE A 50 1.69 -11.86 5.46
C ILE A 50 2.40 -10.74 6.20
N VAL A 51 1.68 -9.92 6.96
CA VAL A 51 2.26 -8.85 7.78
C VAL A 51 3.28 -9.42 8.77
N SER A 52 2.91 -10.48 9.50
CA SER A 52 3.81 -11.18 10.42
C SER A 52 5.07 -11.67 9.72
N ASP A 53 4.92 -12.23 8.55
CA ASP A 53 6.02 -12.70 7.69
C ASP A 53 6.91 -11.55 7.18
N VAL A 54 6.35 -10.38 6.91
CA VAL A 54 7.11 -9.18 6.53
C VAL A 54 8.00 -8.75 7.69
N PHE A 55 7.43 -8.59 8.89
CA PHE A 55 8.19 -8.18 10.07
C PHE A 55 9.21 -9.23 10.49
N LEU A 56 8.89 -10.52 10.38
CA LEU A 56 9.89 -11.59 10.61
C LEU A 56 11.07 -11.46 9.62
N THR A 57 10.80 -11.18 8.36
CA THR A 57 11.86 -10.96 7.36
C THR A 57 12.72 -9.76 7.71
N LEU A 58 12.12 -8.64 8.13
CA LEU A 58 12.84 -7.44 8.57
C LEU A 58 13.73 -7.74 9.79
N TRP A 59 13.23 -8.50 10.77
CA TRP A 59 14.01 -8.91 11.94
C TRP A 59 15.19 -9.82 11.58
N ILE A 60 14.97 -10.81 10.72
CA ILE A 60 16.04 -11.72 10.27
C ILE A 60 17.12 -10.95 9.50
N THR A 61 16.75 -9.95 8.71
CA THR A 61 17.67 -9.16 7.89
C THR A 61 18.09 -7.84 8.54
N ARG A 62 17.83 -7.68 9.84
CA ARG A 62 17.99 -6.42 10.59
C ARG A 62 19.35 -5.75 10.43
N GLU A 63 20.44 -6.52 10.37
CA GLU A 63 21.79 -6.00 10.21
C GLU A 63 21.98 -5.22 8.90
N LYS A 64 21.23 -5.60 7.86
CA LYS A 64 21.28 -4.95 6.54
C LYS A 64 20.36 -3.74 6.41
N LEU A 65 19.45 -3.53 7.37
CA LEU A 65 18.48 -2.42 7.30
C LEU A 65 19.16 -1.06 7.34
N ILE A 66 20.33 -0.96 7.97
CA ILE A 66 21.11 0.27 8.05
C ILE A 66 21.66 0.73 6.69
N GLU A 67 21.83 -0.20 5.75
CA GLU A 67 22.33 0.07 4.40
C GLU A 67 21.20 0.47 3.42
N ILE A 68 19.94 0.35 3.85
CA ILE A 68 18.77 0.61 3.00
C ILE A 68 18.52 2.12 2.91
N GLU A 69 18.73 2.69 1.75
CA GLU A 69 18.50 4.13 1.49
C GLU A 69 17.02 4.52 1.61
N ASN A 70 16.12 3.68 1.09
CA ASN A 70 14.67 3.91 1.11
C ASN A 70 13.96 2.73 1.80
N LEU A 71 13.85 2.84 3.13
CA LEU A 71 13.27 1.80 3.96
C LEU A 71 11.79 1.53 3.63
N GLU A 72 11.00 2.56 3.38
CA GLU A 72 9.58 2.38 3.05
C GLU A 72 9.41 1.62 1.73
N ALA A 73 10.13 2.01 0.69
CA ALA A 73 10.10 1.28 -0.58
C ALA A 73 10.56 -0.18 -0.43
N PHE A 74 11.53 -0.44 0.45
CA PHE A 74 11.99 -1.79 0.76
C PHE A 74 10.92 -2.62 1.45
N ILE A 75 10.25 -2.07 2.48
CA ILE A 75 9.15 -2.71 3.20
C ILE A 75 8.01 -3.06 2.23
N TYR A 76 7.56 -2.10 1.42
CA TYR A 76 6.49 -2.32 0.44
C TYR A 76 6.89 -3.33 -0.64
N THR A 77 8.17 -3.38 -1.03
CA THR A 77 8.67 -4.40 -1.96
C THR A 77 8.58 -5.80 -1.37
N ILE A 78 8.97 -5.97 -0.10
CA ILE A 78 8.83 -7.26 0.61
C ILE A 78 7.35 -7.64 0.71
N THR A 79 6.50 -6.70 1.13
CA THR A 79 5.05 -6.92 1.29
C THR A 79 4.41 -7.38 -0.01
N LYS A 80 4.65 -6.64 -1.11
CA LYS A 80 4.19 -7.02 -2.44
C LYS A 80 4.64 -8.43 -2.82
N ASN A 81 5.93 -8.72 -2.65
CA ASN A 81 6.48 -10.01 -3.05
C ASN A 81 5.86 -11.18 -2.27
N LYS A 82 5.65 -11.01 -0.95
CA LYS A 82 4.98 -12.02 -0.12
C LYS A 82 3.52 -12.20 -0.53
N SER A 83 2.80 -11.12 -0.78
CA SER A 83 1.42 -11.16 -1.28
C SER A 83 1.31 -11.89 -2.62
N TYR A 84 2.17 -11.58 -3.59
CA TYR A 84 2.20 -12.30 -4.86
C TYR A 84 2.60 -13.77 -4.73
N ASN A 85 3.56 -14.09 -3.85
CA ASN A 85 3.93 -15.48 -3.58
C ASN A 85 2.76 -16.28 -3.02
N TYR A 86 1.99 -15.70 -2.10
CA TYR A 86 0.76 -16.30 -1.59
C TYR A 86 -0.26 -16.53 -2.71
N LEU A 87 -0.58 -15.50 -3.50
CA LEU A 87 -1.52 -15.60 -4.62
C LEU A 87 -1.10 -16.66 -5.65
N ASN A 88 0.20 -16.71 -5.99
CA ASN A 88 0.73 -17.72 -6.89
C ASN A 88 0.64 -19.14 -6.32
N LYS A 89 0.81 -19.31 -5.00
CA LYS A 89 0.65 -20.61 -4.33
C LYS A 89 -0.79 -21.06 -4.39
N VAL A 90 -1.73 -20.18 -4.07
CA VAL A 90 -3.16 -20.44 -4.13
C VAL A 90 -3.63 -20.75 -5.55
N ALA A 91 -3.20 -19.98 -6.54
CA ALA A 91 -3.54 -20.22 -7.95
C ALA A 91 -3.04 -21.56 -8.52
N ARG A 92 -2.07 -22.20 -7.86
CA ARG A 92 -1.54 -23.53 -8.26
C ARG A 92 -2.19 -24.69 -7.49
N ASP A 93 -2.99 -24.39 -6.49
CA ASP A 93 -3.67 -25.41 -5.69
C ASP A 93 -4.99 -25.80 -6.38
N PRO A 94 -5.13 -27.05 -6.89
CA PRO A 94 -6.31 -27.47 -7.62
C PRO A 94 -7.58 -27.57 -6.73
N ASP A 95 -7.41 -27.61 -5.40
CA ASP A 95 -8.51 -27.62 -4.45
C ASP A 95 -9.03 -26.22 -4.10
N PHE A 96 -8.33 -25.19 -4.57
CA PHE A 96 -8.68 -23.80 -4.31
C PHE A 96 -9.44 -23.20 -5.51
N THR A 97 -10.72 -23.52 -5.62
CA THR A 97 -11.63 -22.82 -6.55
C THR A 97 -12.04 -21.49 -5.92
N SER A 98 -11.28 -20.45 -6.11
CA SER A 98 -11.75 -19.10 -5.83
C SER A 98 -11.59 -18.24 -7.06
N ASP A 99 -12.71 -17.77 -7.56
CA ASP A 99 -12.74 -16.57 -8.39
C ASP A 99 -12.05 -15.46 -7.61
N PHE A 100 -10.83 -15.13 -8.01
CA PHE A 100 -10.12 -13.97 -7.50
C PHE A 100 -10.38 -12.77 -8.42
N PRO A 101 -11.39 -11.97 -8.16
CA PRO A 101 -11.28 -10.56 -8.49
C PRO A 101 -10.26 -9.98 -7.48
N ILE A 102 -9.24 -9.32 -7.94
CA ILE A 102 -8.43 -8.43 -7.11
C ILE A 102 -9.32 -7.23 -6.78
N ASP A 103 -10.13 -7.39 -5.76
CA ASP A 103 -10.97 -6.33 -5.23
C ASP A 103 -10.16 -5.68 -4.13
N ILE A 104 -9.56 -4.56 -4.44
CA ILE A 104 -8.72 -3.82 -3.53
C ILE A 104 -9.65 -3.12 -2.54
N MET A 105 -9.83 -3.71 -1.35
CA MET A 105 -10.53 -3.05 -0.24
C MET A 105 -9.53 -2.15 0.49
N GLY A 106 -9.52 -0.88 0.17
CA GLY A 106 -8.96 0.15 1.04
C GLY A 106 -10.11 0.95 1.65
N ASP A 107 -10.24 0.98 2.96
CA ASP A 107 -11.03 2.02 3.62
C ASP A 107 -10.29 3.34 3.42
N ILE A 108 -10.94 4.28 2.73
CA ILE A 108 -10.40 5.62 2.51
C ILE A 108 -10.74 6.45 3.74
N ASP A 109 -9.95 6.30 4.80
CA ASP A 109 -9.91 7.26 5.88
C ASP A 109 -8.72 8.20 5.66
N SER A 110 -8.93 9.23 4.85
CA SER A 110 -7.98 10.33 4.74
C SER A 110 -8.30 11.39 5.82
N PRO A 111 -7.31 11.80 6.65
CA PRO A 111 -7.52 12.76 7.73
C PRO A 111 -7.51 14.22 7.28
N GLU A 112 -7.74 14.53 6.03
CA GLU A 112 -7.89 15.92 5.60
C GLU A 112 -9.35 16.35 5.71
N GLU A 113 -9.64 17.20 6.69
CA GLU A 113 -10.90 17.90 6.94
C GLU A 113 -11.29 18.85 5.79
N ILE A 114 -11.70 18.27 4.69
CA ILE A 114 -12.68 18.89 3.82
C ILE A 114 -14.01 18.26 4.27
N ILE A 115 -15.02 19.10 4.61
CA ILE A 115 -16.39 18.63 4.88
C ILE A 115 -16.95 18.09 3.55
N LEU A 116 -16.47 16.91 3.15
CA LEU A 116 -17.06 16.12 2.08
C LEU A 116 -18.33 15.53 2.67
N THR A 117 -19.47 15.75 2.01
CA THR A 117 -20.68 15.02 2.37
C THR A 117 -20.40 13.52 2.22
N GLU A 118 -21.01 12.67 3.04
CA GLU A 118 -20.86 11.22 2.93
C GLU A 118 -21.18 10.71 1.52
N GLU A 119 -22.12 11.37 0.83
CA GLU A 119 -22.44 11.09 -0.56
C GLU A 119 -21.25 11.32 -1.50
N LEU A 120 -20.51 12.41 -1.34
CA LEU A 120 -19.33 12.69 -2.18
C LEU A 120 -18.19 11.72 -1.88
N LYS A 121 -17.97 11.34 -0.62
CA LYS A 121 -17.01 10.28 -0.25
C LYS A 121 -17.35 8.97 -0.93
N GLN A 122 -18.62 8.57 -0.92
CA GLN A 122 -19.11 7.36 -1.60
C GLN A 122 -18.89 7.43 -3.11
N VAL A 123 -19.16 8.57 -3.75
CA VAL A 123 -18.94 8.78 -5.18
C VAL A 123 -17.46 8.67 -5.53
N ILE A 124 -16.58 9.25 -4.71
CA ILE A 124 -15.12 9.13 -4.91
C ILE A 124 -14.67 7.69 -4.74
N LYS A 125 -15.09 7.01 -3.66
CA LYS A 125 -14.75 5.61 -3.38
C LYS A 125 -15.16 4.71 -4.54
N SER A 126 -16.43 4.77 -4.96
CA SER A 126 -16.94 3.99 -6.10
C SER A 126 -16.15 4.27 -7.39
N SER A 127 -15.79 5.52 -7.63
CA SER A 127 -15.02 5.90 -8.84
C SER A 127 -13.59 5.35 -8.82
N ILE A 128 -12.98 5.24 -7.64
CA ILE A 128 -11.67 4.60 -7.46
C ILE A 128 -11.81 3.09 -7.66
N ASP A 129 -12.90 2.49 -7.15
CA ASP A 129 -13.17 1.07 -7.28
C ASP A 129 -13.38 0.63 -8.74
N GLU A 130 -13.91 1.51 -9.58
CA GLU A 130 -14.07 1.29 -11.02
C GLU A 130 -12.79 1.47 -11.85
N LEU A 131 -11.67 1.88 -11.23
CA LEU A 131 -10.41 1.95 -11.97
C LEU A 131 -9.91 0.54 -12.29
N PRO A 132 -9.21 0.35 -13.45
CA PRO A 132 -8.51 -0.90 -13.73
C PRO A 132 -7.52 -1.19 -12.58
N GLU A 133 -7.43 -2.45 -12.17
CA GLU A 133 -6.68 -2.88 -10.99
C GLU A 133 -5.30 -2.26 -10.85
N ARG A 134 -4.50 -2.33 -11.92
CA ARG A 134 -3.15 -1.75 -11.92
C ARG A 134 -3.16 -0.23 -11.79
N CYS A 135 -4.13 0.44 -12.37
CA CYS A 135 -4.32 1.88 -12.28
C CYS A 135 -4.72 2.27 -10.85
N LYS A 136 -5.67 1.51 -10.26
CA LYS A 136 -6.14 1.67 -8.88
C LYS A 136 -4.99 1.50 -7.90
N LEU A 137 -4.23 0.39 -7.99
CA LEU A 137 -3.08 0.14 -7.13
C LEU A 137 -2.07 1.31 -7.15
N ILE A 138 -1.67 1.76 -8.34
CA ILE A 138 -0.71 2.86 -8.49
C ILE A 138 -1.28 4.17 -7.94
N PHE A 139 -2.57 4.41 -8.12
CA PHE A 139 -3.25 5.59 -7.59
C PHE A 139 -3.27 5.58 -6.05
N LEU A 140 -3.63 4.46 -5.44
CA LEU A 140 -3.64 4.29 -3.97
C LEU A 140 -2.23 4.42 -3.39
N MET A 141 -1.23 3.77 -3.97
CA MET A 141 0.17 3.92 -3.54
C MET A 141 0.62 5.39 -3.54
N SER A 142 0.17 6.18 -4.51
CA SER A 142 0.53 7.60 -4.59
C SER A 142 -0.28 8.47 -3.62
N ARG A 143 -1.56 8.17 -3.37
CA ARG A 143 -2.47 9.04 -2.61
C ARG A 143 -2.59 8.65 -1.15
N GLU A 144 -2.76 7.36 -0.87
CA GLU A 144 -2.91 6.85 0.49
C GLU A 144 -1.55 6.69 1.17
N GLU A 145 -0.60 6.06 0.47
CA GLU A 145 0.73 5.81 1.03
C GLU A 145 1.69 7.00 0.84
N GLY A 146 1.32 8.01 0.05
CA GLY A 146 2.14 9.19 -0.21
C GLY A 146 3.45 8.90 -0.94
N LEU A 147 3.56 7.76 -1.63
CA LEU A 147 4.79 7.33 -2.30
C LEU A 147 5.07 8.19 -3.54
N ARG A 148 6.36 8.51 -3.73
CA ARG A 148 6.82 9.19 -4.95
C ARG A 148 6.73 8.24 -6.16
N TYR A 149 6.54 8.77 -7.33
CA TYR A 149 6.45 7.97 -8.57
C TYR A 149 7.68 7.10 -8.80
N GLN A 150 8.86 7.56 -8.42
CA GLN A 150 10.10 6.80 -8.47
C GLN A 150 10.03 5.57 -7.55
N ASP A 151 9.52 5.73 -6.33
CA ASP A 151 9.41 4.64 -5.35
C ASP A 151 8.38 3.60 -5.82
N ILE A 152 7.22 4.05 -6.33
CA ILE A 152 6.20 3.18 -6.94
C ILE A 152 6.78 2.39 -8.12
N ALA A 153 7.54 3.07 -8.99
CA ALA A 153 8.19 2.44 -10.13
C ALA A 153 9.15 1.33 -9.70
N GLN A 154 9.95 1.58 -8.67
CA GLN A 154 10.86 0.59 -8.07
C GLN A 154 10.09 -0.59 -7.45
N ILE A 155 9.10 -0.32 -6.60
CA ILE A 155 8.29 -1.35 -5.93
C ILE A 155 7.60 -2.27 -6.95
N LEU A 156 7.01 -1.69 -7.99
CA LEU A 156 6.26 -2.43 -9.01
C LEU A 156 7.12 -2.95 -10.17
N SER A 157 8.41 -2.62 -10.20
CA SER A 157 9.34 -2.98 -11.28
C SER A 157 8.87 -2.51 -12.66
N ILE A 158 8.45 -1.24 -12.75
CA ILE A 158 7.98 -0.56 -13.95
C ILE A 158 8.70 0.78 -14.15
N SER A 159 8.52 1.45 -15.29
CA SER A 159 9.08 2.78 -15.49
C SER A 159 8.26 3.86 -14.75
N GLU A 160 8.92 4.92 -14.30
CA GLU A 160 8.25 6.10 -13.74
C GLU A 160 7.27 6.74 -14.76
N LYS A 161 7.61 6.68 -16.04
CA LYS A 161 6.71 7.11 -17.12
C LYS A 161 5.41 6.29 -17.13
N THR A 162 5.50 5.00 -16.85
CA THR A 162 4.32 4.11 -16.73
C THR A 162 3.47 4.52 -15.52
N VAL A 163 4.10 4.78 -14.36
CA VAL A 163 3.40 5.27 -13.16
C VAL A 163 2.65 6.55 -13.48
N ASN A 164 3.33 7.55 -14.06
CA ASN A 164 2.71 8.82 -14.42
C ASN A 164 1.52 8.64 -15.38
N ALA A 165 1.63 7.77 -16.39
CA ALA A 165 0.55 7.50 -17.32
C ALA A 165 -0.69 6.88 -16.62
N GLN A 166 -0.48 5.99 -15.63
CA GLN A 166 -1.57 5.41 -14.85
C GLN A 166 -2.24 6.46 -13.95
N ILE A 167 -1.46 7.31 -13.28
CA ILE A 167 -2.01 8.41 -12.47
C ILE A 167 -2.82 9.37 -13.32
N VAL A 168 -2.33 9.78 -14.50
CA VAL A 168 -3.08 10.63 -15.42
C VAL A 168 -4.39 9.97 -15.85
N THR A 169 -4.37 8.66 -16.09
CA THR A 169 -5.57 7.89 -16.45
C THR A 169 -6.58 7.87 -15.29
N ALA A 170 -6.13 7.61 -14.07
CA ALA A 170 -6.98 7.66 -12.87
C ALA A 170 -7.62 9.04 -12.71
N LEU A 171 -6.81 10.11 -12.72
CA LEU A 171 -7.30 11.48 -12.54
C LEU A 171 -8.31 11.89 -13.62
N LYS A 172 -8.13 11.49 -14.88
CA LYS A 172 -9.09 11.76 -15.94
C LYS A 172 -10.45 11.09 -15.67
N LYS A 173 -10.44 9.82 -15.25
CA LYS A 173 -11.68 9.11 -14.91
C LYS A 173 -12.40 9.74 -13.71
N LEU A 174 -11.67 10.01 -12.63
CA LEU A 174 -12.20 10.67 -11.44
C LEU A 174 -12.77 12.07 -11.78
N HIS A 175 -12.07 12.85 -12.60
CA HIS A 175 -12.55 14.17 -13.02
C HIS A 175 -13.90 14.11 -13.74
N VAL A 176 -14.07 13.13 -14.63
CA VAL A 176 -15.35 12.96 -15.36
C VAL A 176 -16.51 12.69 -14.41
N VAL A 177 -16.30 11.81 -13.42
CA VAL A 177 -17.35 11.45 -12.44
C VAL A 177 -17.65 12.63 -11.52
N LEU A 178 -16.64 13.28 -10.97
CA LEU A 178 -16.80 14.44 -10.09
C LEU A 178 -17.47 15.62 -10.80
N LYS A 179 -17.10 15.89 -12.04
CA LYS A 179 -17.75 16.93 -12.85
C LYS A 179 -19.24 16.63 -13.04
N LYS A 180 -19.61 15.38 -13.35
CA LYS A 180 -21.00 14.96 -13.48
C LYS A 180 -21.76 15.13 -12.16
N TYR A 181 -21.17 14.72 -11.05
CA TYR A 181 -21.76 14.85 -9.73
C TYR A 181 -22.01 16.32 -9.36
N LEU A 182 -21.05 17.21 -9.56
CA LEU A 182 -21.19 18.64 -9.30
C LEU A 182 -22.23 19.32 -10.19
N THR A 183 -22.40 18.83 -11.44
CA THR A 183 -23.42 19.38 -12.36
C THR A 183 -24.85 18.99 -11.95
N ILE A 184 -25.03 17.91 -11.20
CA ILE A 184 -26.34 17.46 -10.69
C ILE A 184 -26.75 18.25 -9.45
N LEU A 185 -25.79 18.80 -8.70
CA LEU A 185 -26.03 19.56 -7.46
C LEU A 185 -26.31 21.05 -7.69
N ILE A 186 -26.15 21.57 -8.92
CA ILE A 186 -26.41 22.94 -9.33
C ILE A 186 -27.67 23.01 -10.22
#